data_588d93b8902f7361f79f5c42dffb9865
#
_entry.id   588d93b8902f7361f79f5c42dffb9865
#
_cell.length_a   1.000
_cell.length_b   1.000
_cell.length_c   1.000
_cell.angle_alpha   90.00
_cell.angle_beta   90.00
_cell.angle_gamma   90.00
#
_symmetry.space_group_name_H-M   'P 1'
#
loop_
_entity.id
_entity.type
_entity.pdbx_description
1 polymer ?
#
loop_
_entity_poly.entity_id
_entity_poly.type
_entity_poly.pdbx_seq_one_letter_code
_entity_poly.pdbx_strand_id
1 'polypeptide(L)' 'MMKKQQIMNKYISIPKDKEKYEPDEQTLKFLSEKWKIKILKNIGFGGFSLVKLVYSEKTNQYYALKVVNKYNHYQIFF' A
#
# COMPACT_ATOMS: atom_id res chain seq x y z
N MET A 1 -10.15 -13.22 1.50
CA MET A 1 -9.32 -12.24 2.22
C MET A 1 -8.30 -12.94 3.09
N MET A 2 -7.10 -12.40 3.14
CA MET A 2 -6.04 -12.99 3.95
C MET A 2 -6.28 -12.72 5.43
N LYS A 3 -5.85 -13.65 6.27
CA LYS A 3 -5.90 -13.44 7.70
C LYS A 3 -4.92 -12.33 8.10
N LYS A 4 -5.27 -11.59 9.16
CA LYS A 4 -4.48 -10.47 9.66
C LYS A 4 -3.00 -10.82 9.85
N GLN A 5 -2.71 -11.94 10.47
CA GLN A 5 -1.33 -12.35 10.73
C GLN A 5 -0.57 -12.66 9.46
N GLN A 6 -1.23 -13.27 8.48
CA GLN A 6 -0.60 -13.57 7.20
C GLN A 6 -0.19 -12.30 6.48
N ILE A 7 -1.05 -11.28 6.52
CA ILE A 7 -0.74 -9.98 5.91
C ILE A 7 0.43 -9.32 6.64
N MET A 8 0.39 -9.32 7.97
CA MET A 8 1.44 -8.69 8.77
C MET A 8 2.81 -9.33 8.57
N ASN A 9 2.85 -10.62 8.27
CA ASN A 9 4.10 -11.35 8.08
C ASN A 9 4.62 -11.33 6.64
N LYS A 10 3.88 -10.72 5.72
CA LYS A 10 4.27 -10.70 4.32
C LYS A 10 5.13 -9.51 3.91
N TYR A 11 5.90 -8.98 4.85
CA TYR A 11 6.81 -7.91 4.50
C TYR A 11 7.82 -8.41 3.46
N ILE A 12 8.06 -7.60 2.44
CA ILE A 12 9.05 -7.88 1.41
C ILE A 12 9.91 -6.66 1.16
N SER A 13 11.12 -6.92 0.70
CA SER A 13 12.01 -5.84 0.25
C SER A 13 11.68 -5.50 -1.20
N ILE A 14 11.61 -4.21 -1.51
CA ILE A 14 11.34 -3.76 -2.87
C ILE A 14 12.64 -3.81 -3.67
N PRO A 15 12.66 -4.45 -4.85
CA PRO A 15 13.83 -4.36 -5.74
C PRO A 15 14.13 -2.91 -6.09
N LYS A 16 15.42 -2.61 -6.27
CA LYS A 16 15.84 -1.23 -6.53
C LYS A 16 15.15 -0.60 -7.73
N ASP A 17 14.92 -1.38 -8.78
CA ASP A 17 14.26 -0.87 -9.98
C ASP A 17 12.79 -0.52 -9.74
N LYS A 18 12.22 -0.95 -8.62
CA LYS A 18 10.83 -0.64 -8.24
C LYS A 18 10.73 0.55 -7.30
N GLU A 19 11.83 1.01 -6.71
CA GLU A 19 11.80 2.14 -5.80
C GLU A 19 11.25 3.40 -6.45
N LYS A 20 11.43 3.55 -7.75
CA LYS A 20 10.91 4.69 -8.51
C LYS A 20 9.39 4.76 -8.53
N TYR A 21 8.71 3.68 -8.18
CA TYR A 21 7.25 3.67 -8.09
C TYR A 21 6.74 4.00 -6.71
N GLU A 22 7.64 4.16 -5.74
CA GLU A 22 7.27 4.57 -4.39
C GLU A 22 6.77 6.01 -4.41
N PRO A 23 5.54 6.27 -3.92
CA PRO A 23 5.05 7.65 -3.85
C PRO A 23 5.86 8.43 -2.81
N ASP A 24 5.92 9.75 -2.98
CA ASP A 24 6.60 10.58 -2.01
C ASP A 24 5.77 10.69 -0.72
N GLU A 25 6.39 11.28 0.31
CA GLU A 25 5.76 11.38 1.62
C GLU A 25 4.48 12.21 1.58
N GLN A 26 4.47 13.26 0.76
CA GLN A 26 3.28 14.10 0.65
C GLN A 26 2.10 13.35 0.05
N THR A 27 2.38 12.54 -0.97
CA THR A 27 1.35 11.72 -1.60
C THR A 27 0.81 10.68 -0.62
N LEU A 28 1.71 10.01 0.11
CA LEU A 28 1.30 9.02 1.11
C LEU A 28 0.47 9.66 2.21
N LYS A 29 0.86 10.84 2.65
CA LYS A 29 0.10 11.57 3.66
C LYS A 29 -1.28 11.95 3.14
N PHE A 30 -1.35 12.43 1.90
CA PHE A 30 -2.62 12.76 1.27
C PHE A 30 -3.55 11.56 1.20
N LEU A 31 -3.03 10.40 0.78
CA LEU A 31 -3.84 9.19 0.69
C LEU A 31 -4.28 8.71 2.07
N SER A 32 -3.40 8.79 3.05
CA SER A 32 -3.75 8.42 4.43
C SER A 32 -4.90 9.26 4.96
N GLU A 33 -4.86 10.55 4.72
CA GLU A 33 -5.89 11.47 5.20
C GLU A 33 -7.19 11.31 4.42
N LYS A 34 -7.09 11.15 3.10
CA LYS A 34 -8.26 11.02 2.24
C LYS A 34 -9.10 9.80 2.60
N TRP A 35 -8.45 8.68 2.85
CA TRP A 35 -9.14 7.43 3.13
C TRP A 35 -9.12 7.05 4.60
N LYS A 36 -8.50 7.87 5.45
CA LYS A 36 -8.41 7.62 6.89
C LYS A 36 -7.80 6.25 7.17
N ILE A 37 -6.66 6.00 6.55
CA ILE A 37 -5.95 4.74 6.68
C ILE A 37 -4.54 4.99 7.18
N LYS A 38 -3.95 3.94 7.75
CA LYS A 38 -2.53 3.93 8.09
C LYS A 38 -1.81 3.05 7.10
N ILE A 39 -0.81 3.61 6.43
CA ILE A 39 0.00 2.85 5.47
C ILE A 39 1.14 2.23 6.26
N LEU A 40 1.22 0.90 6.25
CA LEU A 40 2.11 0.17 7.15
C LEU A 40 3.40 -0.28 6.48
N LYS A 41 3.30 -1.10 5.44
CA LYS A 41 4.50 -1.64 4.81
C LYS A 41 4.21 -2.16 3.42
N ASN A 42 5.27 -2.42 2.67
CA ASN A 42 5.14 -2.99 1.33
C ASN A 42 4.97 -4.50 1.43
N ILE A 43 4.03 -5.04 0.67
CA ILE A 43 3.74 -6.47 0.67
C ILE A 43 3.73 -7.08 -0.73
N GLY A 44 3.98 -6.26 -1.76
CA GLY A 44 4.03 -6.78 -3.12
C GLY A 44 4.45 -5.72 -4.12
N PHE A 45 4.70 -6.15 -5.33
CA PHE A 45 5.01 -5.25 -6.44
C PHE A 45 4.63 -5.92 -7.74
N GLY A 46 4.40 -5.12 -8.77
CA GLY A 46 4.13 -5.57 -10.12
C GLY A 46 4.92 -4.75 -11.11
N GLY A 47 4.55 -4.79 -12.39
CA GLY A 47 5.26 -4.08 -13.44
C GLY A 47 5.50 -2.60 -13.13
N PHE A 48 4.44 -1.85 -12.91
CA PHE A 48 4.51 -0.42 -12.62
C PHE A 48 3.84 -0.07 -11.30
N SER A 49 3.74 -1.04 -10.40
CA SER A 49 2.96 -0.85 -9.18
C SER A 49 3.65 -1.41 -7.96
N LEU A 50 3.27 -0.86 -6.82
CA LEU A 50 3.60 -1.38 -5.51
C LEU A 50 2.31 -1.69 -4.78
N VAL A 51 2.34 -2.68 -3.90
CA VAL A 51 1.20 -3.01 -3.06
C VAL A 51 1.61 -2.81 -1.61
N LYS A 52 0.84 -2.01 -0.90
CA LYS A 52 1.11 -1.70 0.49
C LYS A 52 0.00 -2.24 1.38
N LEU A 53 0.39 -2.70 2.55
CA LEU A 53 -0.57 -3.06 3.58
C LEU A 53 -1.04 -1.78 4.26
N VAL A 54 -2.34 -1.61 4.36
CA VAL A 54 -2.93 -0.48 5.07
C VAL A 54 -3.95 -0.96 6.09
N TYR A 55 -4.18 -0.15 7.09
CA TYR A 55 -5.17 -0.42 8.12
C TYR A 55 -6.17 0.72 8.17
N SER A 56 -7.46 0.40 8.13
CA SER A 56 -8.52 1.39 8.25
C SER A 56 -9.06 1.40 9.67
N GLU A 57 -8.92 2.53 10.35
CA GLU A 57 -9.51 2.68 11.67
C GLU A 57 -11.04 2.79 11.60
N LYS A 58 -11.54 3.24 10.45
CA LYS A 58 -12.98 3.40 10.24
C LYS A 58 -13.70 2.06 10.21
N THR A 59 -13.09 1.06 9.55
CA THR A 59 -13.69 -0.27 9.41
C THR A 59 -13.02 -1.31 10.30
N ASN A 60 -11.90 -0.96 10.95
CA ASN A 60 -11.09 -1.87 11.75
C ASN A 60 -10.64 -3.09 10.95
N GLN A 61 -10.25 -2.87 9.69
CA GLN A 61 -9.81 -3.94 8.81
C GLN A 61 -8.55 -3.55 8.06
N TYR A 62 -7.82 -4.57 7.61
CA TYR A 62 -6.66 -4.41 6.76
C TYR A 62 -7.08 -4.47 5.30
N TYR A 63 -6.38 -3.69 4.49
CA TYR A 63 -6.61 -3.62 3.06
C TYR A 63 -5.28 -3.63 2.33
N ALA A 64 -5.32 -3.92 1.06
CA ALA A 64 -4.18 -3.74 0.17
C ALA A 64 -4.39 -2.45 -0.62
N LEU A 65 -3.40 -1.58 -0.60
CA LEU A 65 -3.39 -0.36 -1.41
C LEU A 65 -2.44 -0.59 -2.57
N LYS A 66 -2.99 -0.66 -3.77
CA LYS A 66 -2.18 -0.76 -4.97
C LYS A 66 -1.87 0.64 -5.48
N VAL A 67 -0.59 0.94 -5.58
CA VAL A 67 -0.09 2.22 -6.06
C VAL A 67 0.46 2.02 -7.46
N VAL A 68 -0.19 2.60 -8.47
CA VAL A 68 0.27 2.56 -9.85
C VAL A 68 0.81 3.94 -10.17
N ASN A 69 2.06 4.17 -9.79
CA ASN A 69 2.62 5.52 -9.80
C ASN A 69 2.79 6.10 -11.19
N LYS A 70 2.94 5.26 -12.21
CA LYS A 70 3.12 5.72 -13.60
C LYS A 70 1.97 6.63 -14.05
N TYR A 71 0.75 6.37 -13.56
CA TYR A 71 -0.42 7.14 -13.95
C TYR A 71 -1.07 7.84 -12.76
N ASN A 72 -0.40 7.89 -11.63
CA ASN A 72 -0.96 8.43 -10.38
C ASN A 72 -2.27 7.77 -10.01
N HIS A 73 -2.38 6.48 -10.26
CA HIS A 73 -3.56 5.71 -9.92
C HIS A 73 -3.36 4.99 -8.60
N TYR A 74 -4.38 5.02 -7.77
CA TYR A 74 -4.36 4.40 -6.45
C TYR A 74 -5.63 3.61 -6.26
N GLN A 75 -5.51 2.34 -5.88
CA GLN A 75 -6.66 1.46 -5.69
C GLN A 75 -6.55 0.78 -4.33
N ILE A 76 -7.65 0.77 -3.59
CA ILE A 76 -7.74 0.04 -2.34
C ILE A 76 -8.65 -1.17 -2.53
N PHE A 77 -8.18 -2.31 -2.05
CA PHE A 77 -8.96 -3.53 -2.05
C PHE A 77 -8.50 -4.44 -0.93
N PHE A 78 -9.32 -5.46 -0.61
CA PHE A 78 -8.95 -6.45 0.40
C PHE A 78 -9.08 -7.85 -0.11
#